data_56aefde8899b9797aad4ad73aadcdbe4
#
_entry.id   56aefde8899b9797aad4ad73aadcdbe4
#
_cell.length_a   1.000
_cell.length_b   1.000
_cell.length_c   1.000
_cell.angle_alpha   90.00
_cell.angle_beta   90.00
_cell.angle_gamma   90.00
#
_symmetry.space_group_name_H-M   'P 1'
#
loop_
_entity.id
_entity.type
_entity.pdbx_description
1 polymer ?
#
loop_
_entity_poly.entity_id
_entity_poly.type
_entity_poly.pdbx_seq_one_letter_code
_entity_poly.pdbx_strand_id
1 'polypeptide(L)'
;FTSFFSCTDMVPTKEVRLIDSLNGKAYTYRYRSLDSSYKYANEAYQQVNFYKSGKAEASNNLGFCAFMAMDFDRAEALHKEVYKLTKNELELLIADIGLMKICQRTAMNKEFYDYRNSALRRMKRIREESDLFADRHEALRLDYAFTEFFIVSSIYYYYLQQRQEAIASLNQIPEDEVLADTNQLLYYHYIKGSASLVEATKPEDRKMREFDQLYITWRTAVQTNHPYFEGNGLQGLANLMVSPNNFELFRTRRGYALDQFGFPVDSLLPLRMAQRALEKFREYNDLYQIAGAYVSIGKYMNEHGRYTEALDTLAKALDCVNQHHMLYYHHAADTLDKLHVFVEGDTTYTGVPWIMQEDVRTVPEWISRIREQLSVSYAGLGMKYASDYNRNIYLDILNYTRQDKELE
;
A
#
# COMPACT_ATOMS: atom_id res chain seq x y z
N PHE A 1 52.24 22.94 22.27
CA PHE A 1 50.94 22.22 22.42
C PHE A 1 49.85 23.05 21.73
N THR A 2 49.67 22.88 20.44
CA THR A 2 48.54 23.39 19.66
C THR A 2 47.44 22.37 19.69
N SER A 3 46.41 22.58 20.52
CA SER A 3 45.18 21.79 20.52
C SER A 3 44.43 22.10 19.23
N PHE A 4 44.42 21.15 18.32
CA PHE A 4 43.43 21.12 17.24
C PHE A 4 42.04 20.89 17.82
N PHE A 5 41.28 21.93 18.06
CA PHE A 5 39.84 21.84 18.19
C PHE A 5 39.31 21.45 16.80
N SER A 6 38.89 20.21 16.68
CA SER A 6 38.01 19.79 15.60
C SER A 6 36.71 20.59 15.74
N CYS A 7 36.50 21.56 14.85
CA CYS A 7 35.20 22.16 14.64
C CYS A 7 34.28 21.04 14.09
N THR A 8 33.65 20.28 14.98
CA THR A 8 32.40 19.65 14.66
C THR A 8 31.41 20.78 14.43
N ASP A 9 31.01 21.01 13.19
CA ASP A 9 30.00 21.99 12.82
C ASP A 9 28.73 21.69 13.66
N MET A 10 28.55 22.42 14.77
CA MET A 10 27.38 22.31 15.60
C MET A 10 26.19 22.82 14.82
N VAL A 11 25.27 21.90 14.47
CA VAL A 11 24.04 22.27 13.78
C VAL A 11 23.24 23.27 14.62
N PRO A 12 22.83 24.43 14.08
CA PRO A 12 22.09 25.42 14.84
C PRO A 12 20.76 24.83 15.36
N THR A 13 20.49 24.94 16.64
CA THR A 13 19.26 24.44 17.29
C THR A 13 17.99 24.97 16.62
N LYS A 14 18.02 26.19 16.09
CA LYS A 14 16.90 26.79 15.36
C LYS A 14 16.60 26.04 14.07
N GLU A 15 17.65 25.63 13.35
CA GLU A 15 17.51 24.83 12.11
C GLU A 15 16.91 23.46 12.45
N VAL A 16 17.44 22.75 13.46
CA VAL A 16 16.91 21.46 13.90
C VAL A 16 15.42 21.55 14.21
N ARG A 17 15.00 22.50 15.04
CA ARG A 17 13.58 22.67 15.41
C ARG A 17 12.68 22.95 14.20
N LEU A 18 13.14 23.79 13.28
CA LEU A 18 12.37 24.09 12.06
C LEU A 18 12.20 22.85 11.18
N ILE A 19 13.31 22.17 10.89
CA ILE A 19 13.31 21.01 10.00
C ILE A 19 12.54 19.85 10.60
N ASP A 20 12.69 19.55 11.90
CA ASP A 20 11.92 18.52 12.58
C ASP A 20 10.42 18.85 12.60
N SER A 21 10.04 20.12 12.78
CA SER A 21 8.65 20.57 12.71
C SER A 21 8.07 20.36 11.31
N LEU A 22 8.80 20.69 10.24
CA LEU A 22 8.36 20.48 8.85
C LEU A 22 8.24 19.00 8.52
N ASN A 23 9.23 18.20 8.89
CA ASN A 23 9.21 16.75 8.70
C ASN A 23 8.06 16.08 9.48
N GLY A 24 7.83 16.50 10.72
CA GLY A 24 6.70 16.04 11.53
C GLY A 24 5.34 16.34 10.89
N LYS A 25 5.19 17.55 10.31
CA LYS A 25 4.00 17.90 9.52
C LYS A 25 3.86 17.03 8.27
N ALA A 26 4.95 16.82 7.52
CA ALA A 26 4.94 15.94 6.35
C ALA A 26 4.43 14.54 6.72
N TYR A 27 4.92 13.97 7.80
CA TYR A 27 4.46 12.69 8.32
C TYR A 27 2.99 12.71 8.75
N THR A 28 2.55 13.73 9.47
CA THR A 28 1.17 13.86 9.96
C THR A 28 0.16 13.93 8.81
N TYR A 29 0.54 14.54 7.69
CA TYR A 29 -0.34 14.69 6.52
C TYR A 29 -0.33 13.49 5.55
N ARG A 30 0.51 12.48 5.75
CA ARG A 30 0.70 11.35 4.80
C ARG A 30 -0.58 10.78 4.22
N TYR A 31 -1.57 10.52 5.07
CA TYR A 31 -2.84 9.89 4.69
C TYR A 31 -4.04 10.83 4.79
N ARG A 32 -3.76 12.12 5.08
CA ARG A 32 -4.75 13.20 5.11
C ARG A 32 -4.77 14.00 3.82
N SER A 33 -3.59 14.37 3.35
CA SER A 33 -3.40 15.16 2.12
C SER A 33 -2.00 14.92 1.59
N LEU A 34 -1.89 14.21 0.49
CA LEU A 34 -0.60 13.91 -0.12
C LEU A 34 0.12 15.18 -0.56
N ASP A 35 -0.62 16.17 -1.09
CA ASP A 35 -0.07 17.46 -1.50
C ASP A 35 0.52 18.23 -0.32
N SER A 36 -0.15 18.24 0.84
CA SER A 36 0.37 18.87 2.06
C SER A 36 1.59 18.13 2.59
N SER A 37 1.58 16.79 2.59
CA SER A 37 2.74 15.98 2.95
C SER A 37 3.95 16.30 2.09
N TYR A 38 3.75 16.33 0.76
CA TYR A 38 4.79 16.70 -0.20
C TYR A 38 5.32 18.12 0.04
N LYS A 39 4.42 19.10 0.22
CA LYS A 39 4.78 20.51 0.46
C LYS A 39 5.72 20.64 1.67
N TYR A 40 5.34 20.07 2.81
CA TYR A 40 6.17 20.17 4.01
C TYR A 40 7.48 19.39 3.91
N ALA A 41 7.46 18.20 3.29
CA ALA A 41 8.68 17.43 3.05
C ALA A 41 9.66 18.18 2.13
N ASN A 42 9.15 18.77 1.04
CA ASN A 42 9.96 19.54 0.11
C ASN A 42 10.51 20.82 0.76
N GLU A 43 9.71 21.51 1.56
CA GLU A 43 10.16 22.68 2.31
C GLU A 43 11.28 22.31 3.30
N ALA A 44 11.12 21.22 4.05
CA ALA A 44 12.17 20.71 4.92
C ALA A 44 13.46 20.41 4.12
N TYR A 45 13.34 19.69 3.01
CA TYR A 45 14.48 19.32 2.17
C TYR A 45 15.25 20.53 1.63
N GLN A 46 14.55 21.58 1.22
CA GLN A 46 15.16 22.81 0.65
C GLN A 46 15.80 23.73 1.70
N GLN A 47 15.28 23.72 2.93
CA GLN A 47 15.74 24.63 3.98
C GLN A 47 16.92 24.11 4.82
N VAL A 48 17.33 22.85 4.63
CA VAL A 48 18.50 22.31 5.34
C VAL A 48 19.79 22.92 4.82
N ASN A 49 20.60 23.48 5.74
CA ASN A 49 21.97 23.91 5.47
C ASN A 49 23.00 22.94 6.09
N PHE A 50 22.85 22.62 7.36
CA PHE A 50 23.80 21.80 8.13
C PHE A 50 23.20 20.53 8.68
N TYR A 51 21.89 20.49 8.92
CA TYR A 51 21.19 19.35 9.53
C TYR A 51 20.95 18.21 8.54
N LYS A 52 22.00 17.45 8.21
CA LYS A 52 21.95 16.38 7.20
C LYS A 52 20.97 15.25 7.56
N SER A 53 20.84 14.88 8.84
CA SER A 53 19.86 13.89 9.26
C SER A 53 18.42 14.36 9.03
N GLY A 54 18.13 15.64 9.24
CA GLY A 54 16.84 16.23 8.90
C GLY A 54 16.57 16.25 7.40
N LYS A 55 17.61 16.44 6.57
CA LYS A 55 17.51 16.32 5.11
C LYS A 55 17.24 14.86 4.68
N ALA A 56 17.87 13.91 5.34
CA ALA A 56 17.63 12.49 5.09
C ALA A 56 16.18 12.09 5.42
N GLU A 57 15.66 12.58 6.54
CA GLU A 57 14.24 12.41 6.90
C GLU A 57 13.31 13.03 5.84
N ALA A 58 13.60 14.25 5.39
CA ALA A 58 12.84 14.90 4.32
C ALA A 58 12.88 14.11 3.02
N SER A 59 14.04 13.56 2.65
CA SER A 59 14.18 12.67 1.48
C SER A 59 13.35 11.41 1.62
N ASN A 60 13.31 10.77 2.79
CA ASN A 60 12.43 9.65 3.08
C ASN A 60 10.93 10.03 2.97
N ASN A 61 10.53 11.20 3.48
CA ASN A 61 9.16 11.69 3.36
C ASN A 61 8.77 11.99 1.90
N LEU A 62 9.67 12.58 1.11
CA LEU A 62 9.48 12.77 -0.33
C LEU A 62 9.41 11.43 -1.08
N GLY A 63 10.22 10.45 -0.68
CA GLY A 63 10.18 9.09 -1.20
C GLY A 63 8.84 8.42 -0.95
N PHE A 64 8.25 8.62 0.23
CA PHE A 64 6.88 8.18 0.52
C PHE A 64 5.86 8.84 -0.43
N CYS A 65 5.93 10.15 -0.62
CA CYS A 65 5.01 10.86 -1.52
C CYS A 65 5.13 10.36 -2.97
N ALA A 66 6.34 10.16 -3.46
CA ALA A 66 6.59 9.60 -4.79
C ALA A 66 6.06 8.16 -4.92
N PHE A 67 6.24 7.32 -3.89
CA PHE A 67 5.66 5.97 -3.84
C PHE A 67 4.14 5.99 -3.92
N MET A 68 3.46 6.86 -3.18
CA MET A 68 2.01 6.99 -3.21
C MET A 68 1.49 7.51 -4.56
N ALA A 69 2.28 8.35 -5.24
CA ALA A 69 2.02 8.78 -6.61
C ALA A 69 2.40 7.72 -7.66
N MET A 70 2.94 6.58 -7.23
CA MET A 70 3.42 5.48 -8.10
C MET A 70 4.58 5.88 -9.03
N ASP A 71 5.31 6.94 -8.67
CA ASP A 71 6.59 7.32 -9.28
C ASP A 71 7.72 6.53 -8.61
N PHE A 72 7.81 5.25 -8.97
CA PHE A 72 8.69 4.30 -8.30
C PHE A 72 10.18 4.63 -8.50
N ASP A 73 10.56 5.14 -9.66
CA ASP A 73 11.95 5.52 -9.96
C ASP A 73 12.39 6.69 -9.08
N ARG A 74 11.53 7.69 -8.95
CA ARG A 74 11.78 8.84 -8.07
C ARG A 74 11.77 8.42 -6.59
N ALA A 75 10.84 7.57 -6.19
CA ALA A 75 10.77 7.06 -4.82
C ALA A 75 12.05 6.30 -4.45
N GLU A 76 12.51 5.41 -5.34
CA GLU A 76 13.76 4.67 -5.15
C GLU A 76 14.97 5.61 -5.06
N ALA A 77 15.08 6.59 -5.96
CA ALA A 77 16.18 7.55 -5.95
C ALA A 77 16.25 8.35 -4.64
N LEU A 78 15.10 8.80 -4.13
CA LEU A 78 14.99 9.55 -2.87
C LEU A 78 15.36 8.69 -1.65
N HIS A 79 14.91 7.45 -1.57
CA HIS A 79 15.31 6.55 -0.48
C HIS A 79 16.79 6.16 -0.55
N LYS A 80 17.35 5.95 -1.74
CA LYS A 80 18.78 5.68 -1.93
C LYS A 80 19.67 6.89 -1.64
N GLU A 81 19.16 8.11 -1.82
CA GLU A 81 19.88 9.33 -1.46
C GLU A 81 20.18 9.40 0.04
N VAL A 82 19.29 8.87 0.89
CA VAL A 82 19.46 8.82 2.34
C VAL A 82 20.78 8.17 2.76
N TYR A 83 21.23 7.13 2.05
CA TYR A 83 22.52 6.47 2.33
C TYR A 83 23.74 7.39 2.13
N LYS A 84 23.58 8.43 1.32
CA LYS A 84 24.64 9.43 1.07
C LYS A 84 24.55 10.59 2.05
N LEU A 85 23.35 10.91 2.56
CA LEU A 85 23.09 12.07 3.39
C LEU A 85 23.45 11.87 4.86
N THR A 86 23.31 10.65 5.39
CA THR A 86 23.45 10.42 6.83
C THR A 86 24.04 9.05 7.17
N LYS A 87 24.54 8.94 8.41
CA LYS A 87 24.90 7.68 9.08
C LYS A 87 23.90 7.29 10.17
N ASN A 88 22.83 8.07 10.34
CA ASN A 88 21.78 7.77 11.31
C ASN A 88 21.07 6.46 10.94
N GLU A 89 21.27 5.42 11.76
CA GLU A 89 20.72 4.08 11.53
C GLU A 89 19.20 4.07 11.44
N LEU A 90 18.50 4.97 12.13
CA LEU A 90 17.04 5.08 12.07
C LEU A 90 16.57 5.56 10.68
N GLU A 91 17.16 6.62 10.13
CA GLU A 91 16.79 7.10 8.80
C GLU A 91 17.22 6.12 7.69
N LEU A 92 18.33 5.41 7.88
CA LEU A 92 18.75 4.33 6.98
C LEU A 92 17.77 3.14 7.04
N LEU A 93 17.25 2.79 8.22
CA LEU A 93 16.20 1.78 8.39
C LEU A 93 14.92 2.19 7.64
N ILE A 94 14.49 3.44 7.77
CA ILE A 94 13.30 3.96 7.08
C ILE A 94 13.49 3.93 5.56
N ALA A 95 14.70 4.25 5.08
CA ALA A 95 15.03 4.11 3.65
C ALA A 95 14.93 2.65 3.16
N ASP A 96 15.48 1.70 3.91
CA ASP A 96 15.34 0.27 3.60
C ASP A 96 13.86 -0.15 3.53
N ILE A 97 13.04 0.30 4.48
CA ILE A 97 11.58 0.01 4.49
C ILE A 97 10.88 0.65 3.29
N GLY A 98 11.23 1.87 2.93
CA GLY A 98 10.71 2.53 1.73
C GLY A 98 11.03 1.74 0.46
N LEU A 99 12.25 1.23 0.34
CA LEU A 99 12.67 0.36 -0.76
C LEU A 99 11.97 -1.01 -0.74
N MET A 100 11.76 -1.60 0.45
CA MET A 100 10.91 -2.80 0.59
C MET A 100 9.50 -2.57 0.05
N LYS A 101 8.88 -1.44 0.34
CA LYS A 101 7.52 -1.10 -0.15
C LYS A 101 7.48 -1.03 -1.67
N ILE A 102 8.47 -0.42 -2.30
CA ILE A 102 8.59 -0.35 -3.75
C ILE A 102 8.71 -1.77 -4.33
N CYS A 103 9.65 -2.57 -3.81
CA CYS A 103 9.87 -3.94 -4.27
C CYS A 103 8.62 -4.82 -4.09
N GLN A 104 7.93 -4.71 -2.95
CA GLN A 104 6.69 -5.45 -2.72
C GLN A 104 5.63 -5.08 -3.76
N ARG A 105 5.43 -3.80 -4.04
CA ARG A 105 4.39 -3.34 -4.97
C ARG A 105 4.70 -3.68 -6.42
N THR A 106 5.97 -3.69 -6.79
CA THR A 106 6.43 -4.02 -8.15
C THR A 106 6.83 -5.48 -8.34
N ALA A 107 6.59 -6.34 -7.34
CA ALA A 107 6.89 -7.77 -7.35
C ALA A 107 8.39 -8.11 -7.57
N MET A 108 9.29 -7.28 -7.05
CA MET A 108 10.74 -7.51 -7.06
C MET A 108 11.16 -8.28 -5.79
N ASN A 109 10.91 -9.58 -5.78
CA ASN A 109 10.98 -10.40 -4.57
C ASN A 109 12.41 -10.52 -4.01
N LYS A 110 13.41 -10.73 -4.86
CA LYS A 110 14.82 -10.82 -4.44
C LYS A 110 15.28 -9.54 -3.76
N GLU A 111 15.05 -8.42 -4.38
CA GLU A 111 15.42 -7.09 -3.86
C GLU A 111 14.67 -6.78 -2.56
N PHE A 112 13.42 -7.23 -2.45
CA PHE A 112 12.67 -7.12 -1.19
C PHE A 112 13.40 -7.81 -0.04
N TYR A 113 13.85 -9.06 -0.23
CA TYR A 113 14.60 -9.80 0.78
C TYR A 113 15.93 -9.15 1.14
N ASP A 114 16.65 -8.60 0.16
CA ASP A 114 17.91 -7.91 0.39
C ASP A 114 17.71 -6.67 1.29
N TYR A 115 16.71 -5.85 1.00
CA TYR A 115 16.37 -4.68 1.83
C TYR A 115 15.80 -5.10 3.19
N ARG A 116 14.98 -6.13 3.25
CA ARG A 116 14.45 -6.67 4.52
C ARG A 116 15.59 -7.15 5.43
N ASN A 117 16.55 -7.88 4.89
CA ASN A 117 17.73 -8.34 5.65
C ASN A 117 18.59 -7.15 6.11
N SER A 118 18.74 -6.12 5.29
CA SER A 118 19.40 -4.88 5.70
C SER A 118 18.66 -4.20 6.85
N ALA A 119 17.35 -4.06 6.74
CA ALA A 119 16.51 -3.48 7.79
C ALA A 119 16.60 -4.25 9.11
N LEU A 120 16.57 -5.58 9.08
CA LEU A 120 16.72 -6.42 10.28
C LEU A 120 18.07 -6.21 10.99
N ARG A 121 19.16 -6.10 10.23
CA ARG A 121 20.50 -5.81 10.82
C ARG A 121 20.52 -4.43 11.47
N ARG A 122 19.84 -3.42 10.87
CA ARG A 122 19.72 -2.07 11.45
C ARG A 122 18.87 -2.07 12.71
N MET A 123 17.72 -2.75 12.68
CA MET A 123 16.85 -2.89 13.86
C MET A 123 17.60 -3.52 15.03
N LYS A 124 18.43 -4.54 14.78
CA LYS A 124 19.26 -5.15 15.81
C LYS A 124 20.24 -4.15 16.40
N ARG A 125 21.00 -3.40 15.57
CA ARG A 125 21.94 -2.38 16.03
C ARG A 125 21.23 -1.29 16.84
N ILE A 126 20.09 -0.78 16.39
CA ILE A 126 19.31 0.22 17.08
C ILE A 126 18.89 -0.26 18.47
N ARG A 127 18.47 -1.53 18.61
CA ARG A 127 18.09 -2.10 19.91
C ARG A 127 19.30 -2.25 20.86
N GLU A 128 20.47 -2.55 20.33
CA GLU A 128 21.73 -2.65 21.11
C GLU A 128 22.21 -1.27 21.58
N GLU A 129 21.87 -0.20 20.85
CA GLU A 129 22.27 1.20 21.12
C GLU A 129 21.14 2.03 21.73
N SER A 130 20.14 1.41 22.36
CA SER A 130 18.87 2.03 22.79
C SER A 130 18.97 3.25 23.71
N ASP A 131 20.12 3.47 24.36
CA ASP A 131 20.36 4.65 25.22
C ASP A 131 20.57 5.96 24.42
N LEU A 132 20.69 5.88 23.10
CA LEU A 132 20.96 7.02 22.20
C LEU A 132 19.70 7.78 21.74
N PHE A 133 18.50 7.23 21.94
CA PHE A 133 17.24 7.83 21.46
C PHE A 133 16.51 8.60 22.58
N ALA A 134 17.17 9.61 23.13
CA ALA A 134 16.60 10.46 24.18
C ALA A 134 15.68 11.58 23.64
N ASP A 135 15.70 11.85 22.34
CA ASP A 135 14.87 12.87 21.70
C ASP A 135 13.48 12.30 21.35
N ARG A 136 12.44 13.07 21.72
CA ARG A 136 11.04 12.72 21.44
C ARG A 136 10.76 12.53 19.95
N HIS A 137 11.37 13.34 19.08
CA HIS A 137 11.19 13.24 17.63
C HIS A 137 11.74 11.91 17.11
N GLU A 138 12.95 11.54 17.52
CA GLU A 138 13.56 10.25 17.15
C GLU A 138 12.78 9.06 17.72
N ALA A 139 12.27 9.15 18.96
CA ALA A 139 11.47 8.08 19.57
C ALA A 139 10.18 7.81 18.76
N LEU A 140 9.46 8.84 18.32
CA LEU A 140 8.27 8.70 17.47
C LEU A 140 8.62 8.09 16.10
N ARG A 141 9.75 8.46 15.54
CA ARG A 141 10.22 7.90 14.28
C ARG A 141 10.66 6.45 14.42
N LEU A 142 11.20 6.07 15.58
CA LEU A 142 11.57 4.70 15.89
C LEU A 142 10.33 3.80 15.96
N ASP A 143 9.32 4.21 16.69
CA ASP A 143 8.04 3.47 16.79
C ASP A 143 7.40 3.30 15.42
N TYR A 144 7.37 4.36 14.62
CA TYR A 144 6.93 4.32 13.22
C TYR A 144 7.71 3.28 12.41
N ALA A 145 9.04 3.35 12.42
CA ALA A 145 9.89 2.49 11.59
C ALA A 145 9.72 1.00 11.93
N PHE A 146 9.67 0.65 13.21
CA PHE A 146 9.48 -0.74 13.64
C PHE A 146 8.10 -1.27 13.25
N THR A 147 7.06 -0.48 13.47
CA THR A 147 5.69 -0.85 13.08
C THR A 147 5.56 -1.02 11.57
N GLU A 148 6.04 -0.04 10.80
CA GLU A 148 5.99 -0.06 9.33
C GLU A 148 6.73 -1.28 8.76
N PHE A 149 7.89 -1.64 9.32
CA PHE A 149 8.64 -2.82 8.93
C PHE A 149 7.80 -4.11 9.01
N PHE A 150 7.11 -4.31 10.14
CA PHE A 150 6.30 -5.52 10.32
C PHE A 150 5.04 -5.51 9.48
N ILE A 151 4.40 -4.34 9.28
CA ILE A 151 3.24 -4.21 8.39
C ILE A 151 3.66 -4.53 6.94
N VAL A 152 4.74 -3.95 6.45
CA VAL A 152 5.22 -4.17 5.07
C VAL A 152 5.64 -5.62 4.85
N SER A 153 6.31 -6.23 5.82
CA SER A 153 6.65 -7.67 5.78
C SER A 153 5.39 -8.54 5.73
N SER A 154 4.38 -8.20 6.54
CA SER A 154 3.08 -8.89 6.56
C SER A 154 2.37 -8.82 5.20
N ILE A 155 2.32 -7.65 4.57
CA ILE A 155 1.75 -7.46 3.24
C ILE A 155 2.49 -8.32 2.21
N TYR A 156 3.80 -8.33 2.23
CA TYR A 156 4.61 -9.12 1.33
C TYR A 156 4.29 -10.62 1.42
N TYR A 157 4.29 -11.16 2.64
CA TYR A 157 3.94 -12.57 2.86
C TYR A 157 2.49 -12.89 2.46
N TYR A 158 1.55 -11.95 2.67
CA TYR A 158 0.18 -12.11 2.21
C TYR A 158 0.10 -12.32 0.69
N TYR A 159 0.81 -11.50 -0.09
CA TYR A 159 0.82 -11.63 -1.55
C TYR A 159 1.51 -12.90 -2.04
N LEU A 160 2.47 -13.41 -1.30
CA LEU A 160 3.06 -14.72 -1.56
C LEU A 160 2.18 -15.89 -1.08
N GLN A 161 1.00 -15.61 -0.53
CA GLN A 161 0.08 -16.60 0.06
C GLN A 161 0.68 -17.37 1.26
N GLN A 162 1.65 -16.78 1.92
CA GLN A 162 2.27 -17.26 3.16
C GLN A 162 1.54 -16.65 4.36
N ARG A 163 0.30 -17.10 4.58
CA ARG A 163 -0.60 -16.48 5.57
C ARG A 163 -0.06 -16.56 7.00
N GLN A 164 0.60 -17.66 7.36
CA GLN A 164 1.13 -17.85 8.72
C GLN A 164 2.26 -16.86 9.00
N GLU A 165 3.16 -16.68 8.05
CA GLU A 165 4.26 -15.73 8.11
C GLU A 165 3.74 -14.28 8.15
N ALA A 166 2.69 -13.99 7.38
CA ALA A 166 2.03 -12.69 7.41
C ALA A 166 1.44 -12.37 8.80
N ILE A 167 0.72 -13.32 9.40
CA ILE A 167 0.17 -13.18 10.76
C ILE A 167 1.28 -13.06 11.78
N ALA A 168 2.30 -13.94 11.72
CA ALA A 168 3.43 -13.91 12.64
C ALA A 168 4.17 -12.56 12.59
N SER A 169 4.34 -11.99 11.41
CA SER A 169 4.94 -10.66 11.22
C SER A 169 4.10 -9.57 11.88
N LEU A 170 2.79 -9.56 11.65
CA LEU A 170 1.89 -8.56 12.21
C LEU A 170 1.79 -8.66 13.74
N ASN A 171 1.88 -9.88 14.31
CA ASN A 171 1.84 -10.13 15.75
C ASN A 171 3.13 -9.69 16.49
N GLN A 172 4.18 -9.27 15.77
CA GLN A 172 5.33 -8.60 16.40
C GLN A 172 5.01 -7.18 16.88
N ILE A 173 3.90 -6.60 16.43
CA ILE A 173 3.45 -5.27 16.84
C ILE A 173 2.63 -5.42 18.12
N PRO A 174 3.02 -4.75 19.25
CA PRO A 174 2.25 -4.82 20.48
C PRO A 174 0.84 -4.25 20.30
N GLU A 175 -0.17 -5.09 20.49
CA GLU A 175 -1.57 -4.69 20.33
C GLU A 175 -2.07 -3.81 21.51
N ASP A 176 -1.52 -4.02 22.69
CA ASP A 176 -1.91 -3.33 23.94
C ASP A 176 -1.35 -1.89 24.04
N GLU A 177 -0.24 -1.63 23.38
CA GLU A 177 0.30 -0.28 23.20
C GLU A 177 -0.29 0.34 21.94
N VAL A 178 -1.61 0.26 21.79
CA VAL A 178 -2.30 0.79 20.62
C VAL A 178 -1.52 2.00 20.13
N LEU A 179 -0.83 1.77 19.05
CA LEU A 179 0.07 2.67 18.38
C LEU A 179 -0.36 4.11 18.66
N ALA A 180 0.38 4.82 19.48
CA ALA A 180 0.13 6.22 19.78
C ALA A 180 0.15 7.08 18.50
N ASP A 181 0.62 6.48 17.40
CA ASP A 181 0.66 7.02 16.07
C ASP A 181 -0.59 6.62 15.28
N THR A 182 -1.46 7.58 15.02
CA THR A 182 -2.72 7.37 14.29
C THR A 182 -2.50 6.81 12.89
N ASN A 183 -1.43 7.20 12.17
CA ASN A 183 -1.13 6.67 10.84
C ASN A 183 -0.86 5.16 10.91
N GLN A 184 -0.08 4.73 11.89
CA GLN A 184 0.28 3.33 12.07
C GLN A 184 -0.90 2.50 12.58
N LEU A 185 -1.70 3.04 13.51
CA LEU A 185 -2.92 2.42 13.98
C LEU A 185 -3.89 2.11 12.82
N LEU A 186 -4.13 3.10 11.97
CA LEU A 186 -5.01 2.96 10.81
C LEU A 186 -4.47 1.91 9.83
N TYR A 187 -3.17 1.95 9.55
CA TYR A 187 -2.53 1.02 8.64
C TYR A 187 -2.57 -0.42 9.19
N TYR A 188 -2.27 -0.60 10.46
CA TYR A 188 -2.33 -1.90 11.13
C TYR A 188 -3.72 -2.52 11.05
N HIS A 189 -4.77 -1.82 11.50
CA HIS A 189 -6.13 -2.34 11.48
C HIS A 189 -6.64 -2.59 10.05
N TYR A 190 -6.31 -1.69 9.12
CA TYR A 190 -6.66 -1.88 7.73
C TYR A 190 -6.06 -3.17 7.14
N ILE A 191 -4.76 -3.39 7.31
CA ILE A 191 -4.10 -4.60 6.79
C ILE A 191 -4.62 -5.85 7.49
N LYS A 192 -4.79 -5.82 8.81
CA LYS A 192 -5.34 -6.94 9.58
C LYS A 192 -6.73 -7.37 9.09
N GLY A 193 -7.58 -6.42 8.74
CA GLY A 193 -8.91 -6.69 8.20
C GLY A 193 -8.93 -7.04 6.72
N SER A 194 -8.30 -6.22 5.86
CA SER A 194 -8.37 -6.36 4.41
C SER A 194 -7.63 -7.59 3.87
N ALA A 195 -6.53 -7.97 4.50
CA ALA A 195 -5.74 -9.15 4.15
C ALA A 195 -6.17 -10.42 4.91
N SER A 196 -7.26 -10.38 5.68
CA SER A 196 -7.74 -11.52 6.47
C SER A 196 -6.71 -12.08 7.45
N LEU A 197 -5.89 -11.20 8.06
CA LEU A 197 -4.83 -11.57 8.99
C LEU A 197 -5.33 -11.63 10.44
N VAL A 198 -6.56 -12.06 10.61
CA VAL A 198 -7.21 -12.31 11.89
C VAL A 198 -7.21 -13.80 12.20
N GLU A 199 -6.96 -14.14 13.46
CA GLU A 199 -7.01 -15.52 13.93
C GLU A 199 -8.46 -15.88 14.28
N ALA A 200 -8.98 -16.93 13.67
CA ALA A 200 -10.28 -17.50 13.99
C ALA A 200 -10.34 -18.95 13.52
N THR A 201 -11.00 -19.80 14.32
CA THR A 201 -11.18 -21.22 14.00
C THR A 201 -12.31 -21.46 13.00
N LYS A 202 -13.37 -20.64 13.07
CA LYS A 202 -14.53 -20.75 12.19
C LYS A 202 -14.52 -19.66 11.12
N PRO A 203 -14.91 -19.97 9.85
CA PRO A 203 -14.97 -18.98 8.77
C PRO A 203 -15.87 -17.77 9.07
N GLU A 204 -17.01 -17.98 9.73
CA GLU A 204 -17.91 -16.89 10.09
C GLU A 204 -17.30 -15.96 11.15
N ASP A 205 -16.63 -16.51 12.16
CA ASP A 205 -15.95 -15.71 13.19
C ASP A 205 -14.81 -14.91 12.58
N ARG A 206 -14.12 -15.48 11.57
CA ARG A 206 -13.10 -14.77 10.80
C ARG A 206 -13.70 -13.55 10.11
N LYS A 207 -14.81 -13.72 9.37
CA LYS A 207 -15.49 -12.60 8.71
C LYS A 207 -15.91 -11.52 9.70
N MET A 208 -16.41 -11.89 10.89
CA MET A 208 -16.76 -10.91 11.92
C MET A 208 -15.55 -10.13 12.41
N ARG A 209 -14.42 -10.79 12.65
CA ARG A 209 -13.18 -10.12 13.06
C ARG A 209 -12.60 -9.24 11.96
N GLU A 210 -12.65 -9.66 10.70
CA GLU A 210 -12.27 -8.82 9.54
C GLU A 210 -13.13 -7.56 9.50
N PHE A 211 -14.44 -7.70 9.64
CA PHE A 211 -15.37 -6.57 9.70
C PHE A 211 -14.98 -5.61 10.84
N ASP A 212 -14.77 -6.13 12.04
CA ASP A 212 -14.44 -5.29 13.20
C ASP A 212 -13.16 -4.49 12.99
N GLN A 213 -12.11 -5.08 12.37
CA GLN A 213 -10.87 -4.37 12.04
C GLN A 213 -11.09 -3.25 11.01
N LEU A 214 -11.86 -3.52 9.96
CA LEU A 214 -12.16 -2.54 8.92
C LEU A 214 -13.11 -1.44 9.44
N TYR A 215 -14.03 -1.79 10.34
CA TYR A 215 -14.89 -0.82 11.00
C TYR A 215 -14.11 0.14 11.92
N ILE A 216 -13.14 -0.38 12.68
CA ILE A 216 -12.22 0.43 13.48
C ILE A 216 -11.44 1.38 12.56
N THR A 217 -10.91 0.88 11.43
CA THR A 217 -10.21 1.69 10.43
C THR A 217 -11.06 2.84 9.93
N TRP A 218 -12.25 2.54 9.44
CA TRP A 218 -13.17 3.56 8.93
C TRP A 218 -13.55 4.59 9.98
N ARG A 219 -13.99 4.14 11.17
CA ARG A 219 -14.44 5.01 12.25
C ARG A 219 -13.33 5.95 12.73
N THR A 220 -12.15 5.41 12.95
CA THR A 220 -10.97 6.20 13.36
C THR A 220 -10.58 7.19 12.26
N ALA A 221 -10.57 6.75 10.99
CA ALA A 221 -10.23 7.61 9.86
C ALA A 221 -11.20 8.80 9.72
N VAL A 222 -12.50 8.58 9.91
CA VAL A 222 -13.51 9.66 9.93
C VAL A 222 -13.24 10.64 11.08
N GLN A 223 -13.01 10.13 12.29
CA GLN A 223 -12.77 10.96 13.48
C GLN A 223 -11.48 11.79 13.39
N THR A 224 -10.48 11.31 12.67
CA THR A 224 -9.15 11.92 12.58
C THR A 224 -8.86 12.56 11.22
N ASN A 225 -9.87 12.60 10.34
CA ASN A 225 -9.79 13.18 9.00
C ASN A 225 -8.66 12.57 8.13
N HIS A 226 -8.74 11.26 7.91
CA HIS A 226 -7.83 10.52 7.03
C HIS A 226 -8.60 9.95 5.82
N PRO A 227 -8.82 10.70 4.75
CA PRO A 227 -9.63 10.26 3.60
C PRO A 227 -9.08 8.99 2.93
N TYR A 228 -7.76 8.81 2.92
CA TYR A 228 -7.13 7.58 2.41
C TYR A 228 -7.63 6.33 3.15
N PHE A 229 -7.61 6.33 4.48
CA PHE A 229 -8.06 5.18 5.27
C PHE A 229 -9.58 5.12 5.44
N GLU A 230 -10.28 6.25 5.36
CA GLU A 230 -11.75 6.26 5.26
C GLU A 230 -12.19 5.50 4.01
N GLY A 231 -11.57 5.79 2.86
CA GLY A 231 -11.82 5.09 1.60
C GLY A 231 -11.46 3.60 1.69
N ASN A 232 -10.29 3.27 2.23
CA ASN A 232 -9.84 1.88 2.37
C ASN A 232 -10.74 1.06 3.32
N GLY A 233 -11.18 1.64 4.43
CA GLY A 233 -12.11 1.00 5.35
C GLY A 233 -13.46 0.70 4.69
N LEU A 234 -14.04 1.69 3.99
CA LEU A 234 -15.29 1.54 3.25
C LEU A 234 -15.18 0.49 2.13
N GLN A 235 -14.11 0.53 1.36
CA GLN A 235 -13.86 -0.43 0.28
C GLN A 235 -13.72 -1.85 0.82
N GLY A 236 -12.96 -2.04 1.90
CA GLY A 236 -12.78 -3.33 2.53
C GLY A 236 -14.11 -3.90 3.05
N LEU A 237 -14.92 -3.08 3.72
CA LEU A 237 -16.25 -3.46 4.20
C LEU A 237 -17.21 -3.77 3.04
N ALA A 238 -17.20 -2.97 1.97
CA ALA A 238 -18.00 -3.24 0.78
C ALA A 238 -17.64 -4.60 0.15
N ASN A 239 -16.34 -4.91 0.06
CA ASN A 239 -15.88 -6.19 -0.46
C ASN A 239 -16.29 -7.38 0.41
N LEU A 240 -16.29 -7.24 1.73
CA LEU A 240 -16.79 -8.29 2.64
C LEU A 240 -18.28 -8.59 2.44
N MET A 241 -19.06 -7.57 2.15
CA MET A 241 -20.53 -7.65 2.00
C MET A 241 -21.01 -7.77 0.55
N VAL A 242 -20.10 -8.01 -0.40
CA VAL A 242 -20.43 -7.95 -1.84
C VAL A 242 -21.47 -8.97 -2.27
N SER A 243 -21.44 -10.19 -1.71
CA SER A 243 -22.46 -11.21 -2.00
C SER A 243 -23.71 -11.04 -1.13
N PRO A 244 -24.91 -11.34 -1.66
CA PRO A 244 -26.15 -11.25 -0.89
C PRO A 244 -26.12 -12.04 0.43
N ASN A 245 -25.55 -13.24 0.43
CA ASN A 245 -25.44 -14.07 1.64
C ASN A 245 -24.54 -13.44 2.70
N ASN A 246 -23.41 -12.85 2.30
CA ASN A 246 -22.54 -12.15 3.23
C ASN A 246 -23.21 -10.88 3.76
N PHE A 247 -23.90 -10.13 2.90
CA PHE A 247 -24.62 -8.93 3.33
C PHE A 247 -25.63 -9.28 4.43
N GLU A 248 -26.46 -10.32 4.26
CA GLU A 248 -27.42 -10.75 5.27
C GLU A 248 -26.75 -11.23 6.58
N LEU A 249 -25.62 -11.91 6.48
CA LEU A 249 -24.84 -12.30 7.65
C LEU A 249 -24.40 -11.08 8.48
N PHE A 250 -23.85 -10.07 7.83
CA PHE A 250 -23.40 -8.84 8.50
C PHE A 250 -24.58 -7.98 8.98
N ARG A 251 -25.65 -7.88 8.20
CA ARG A 251 -26.89 -7.21 8.61
C ARG A 251 -27.42 -7.79 9.92
N THR A 252 -27.40 -9.10 10.05
CA THR A 252 -27.88 -9.80 11.26
C THR A 252 -26.92 -9.62 12.44
N ARG A 253 -25.60 -9.72 12.23
CA ARG A 253 -24.61 -9.76 13.32
C ARG A 253 -23.95 -8.41 13.64
N ARG A 254 -24.01 -7.44 12.74
CA ARG A 254 -23.38 -6.12 12.84
C ARG A 254 -24.31 -4.98 12.47
N GLY A 255 -25.62 -5.18 12.51
CA GLY A 255 -26.62 -4.19 12.10
C GLY A 255 -26.41 -2.82 12.74
N TYR A 256 -26.12 -2.77 14.03
CA TYR A 256 -25.85 -1.52 14.73
C TYR A 256 -24.64 -0.73 14.14
N ALA A 257 -23.64 -1.42 13.65
CA ALA A 257 -22.49 -0.78 13.01
C ALA A 257 -22.84 -0.30 11.60
N LEU A 258 -23.67 -1.06 10.88
CA LEU A 258 -24.12 -0.67 9.53
C LEU A 258 -24.95 0.62 9.55
N ASP A 259 -25.72 0.87 10.60
CA ASP A 259 -26.47 2.11 10.77
C ASP A 259 -25.60 3.37 10.92
N GLN A 260 -24.31 3.20 11.27
CA GLN A 260 -23.38 4.31 11.48
C GLN A 260 -22.82 4.92 10.18
N PHE A 261 -22.97 4.22 9.05
CA PHE A 261 -22.41 4.70 7.76
C PHE A 261 -23.24 5.82 7.11
N GLY A 262 -24.43 6.10 7.63
CA GLY A 262 -25.30 7.16 7.11
C GLY A 262 -25.97 6.81 5.77
N PHE A 263 -26.02 5.54 5.41
CA PHE A 263 -26.73 5.02 4.25
C PHE A 263 -27.91 4.12 4.66
N PRO A 264 -28.95 3.98 3.82
CA PRO A 264 -29.95 2.94 4.02
C PRO A 264 -29.30 1.54 4.07
N VAL A 265 -29.69 0.73 5.06
CA VAL A 265 -29.18 -0.65 5.22
C VAL A 265 -30.04 -1.59 4.39
N ASP A 266 -29.82 -1.57 3.09
CA ASP A 266 -30.45 -2.42 2.09
C ASP A 266 -29.40 -3.10 1.20
N SER A 267 -29.81 -3.88 0.22
CA SER A 267 -28.94 -4.62 -0.68
C SER A 267 -27.96 -3.75 -1.48
N LEU A 268 -28.21 -2.46 -1.58
CA LEU A 268 -27.31 -1.49 -2.26
C LEU A 268 -26.24 -0.88 -1.33
N LEU A 269 -26.28 -1.19 -0.03
CA LEU A 269 -25.30 -0.64 0.92
C LEU A 269 -23.85 -0.91 0.50
N PRO A 270 -23.43 -2.12 0.11
CA PRO A 270 -22.05 -2.35 -0.32
C PRO A 270 -21.65 -1.49 -1.54
N LEU A 271 -22.58 -1.31 -2.48
CA LEU A 271 -22.34 -0.45 -3.64
C LEU A 271 -22.14 1.02 -3.24
N ARG A 272 -23.01 1.54 -2.37
CA ARG A 272 -22.89 2.93 -1.88
C ARG A 272 -21.59 3.15 -1.10
N MET A 273 -21.17 2.18 -0.31
CA MET A 273 -19.89 2.22 0.40
C MET A 273 -18.69 2.25 -0.57
N ALA A 274 -18.70 1.41 -1.62
CA ALA A 274 -17.66 1.42 -2.64
C ALA A 274 -17.63 2.74 -3.44
N GLN A 275 -18.79 3.31 -3.75
CA GLN A 275 -18.90 4.62 -4.40
C GLN A 275 -18.38 5.75 -3.49
N ARG A 276 -18.68 5.71 -2.19
CA ARG A 276 -18.14 6.67 -1.23
C ARG A 276 -16.62 6.52 -1.07
N ALA A 277 -16.11 5.29 -1.10
CA ALA A 277 -14.66 5.04 -1.12
C ALA A 277 -13.99 5.69 -2.34
N LEU A 278 -14.60 5.57 -3.53
CA LEU A 278 -14.13 6.23 -4.75
C LEU A 278 -14.04 7.76 -4.59
N GLU A 279 -15.03 8.39 -3.97
CA GLU A 279 -15.00 9.84 -3.69
C GLU A 279 -13.82 10.20 -2.78
N LYS A 280 -13.58 9.42 -1.73
CA LYS A 280 -12.47 9.64 -0.79
C LYS A 280 -11.10 9.46 -1.45
N PHE A 281 -10.95 8.48 -2.32
CA PHE A 281 -9.72 8.29 -3.08
C PHE A 281 -9.46 9.39 -4.11
N ARG A 282 -10.51 9.95 -4.69
CA ARG A 282 -10.40 11.16 -5.52
C ARG A 282 -10.01 12.39 -4.73
N GLU A 283 -10.57 12.55 -3.52
CA GLU A 283 -10.18 13.64 -2.59
C GLU A 283 -8.68 13.54 -2.23
N TYR A 284 -8.18 12.33 -1.97
CA TYR A 284 -6.77 12.08 -1.67
C TYR A 284 -5.88 12.10 -2.93
N ASN A 285 -6.46 11.94 -4.12
CA ASN A 285 -5.80 11.89 -5.43
C ASN A 285 -4.85 10.70 -5.59
N ASP A 286 -5.32 9.50 -5.25
CA ASP A 286 -4.57 8.24 -5.38
C ASP A 286 -5.15 7.40 -6.53
N LEU A 287 -4.45 7.39 -7.66
CA LEU A 287 -4.88 6.70 -8.88
C LEU A 287 -4.99 5.18 -8.68
N TYR A 288 -4.11 4.59 -7.87
CA TYR A 288 -4.15 3.16 -7.56
C TYR A 288 -5.42 2.78 -6.78
N GLN A 289 -5.75 3.56 -5.76
CA GLN A 289 -6.95 3.33 -4.95
C GLN A 289 -8.24 3.65 -5.73
N ILE A 290 -8.21 4.68 -6.59
CA ILE A 290 -9.34 4.99 -7.50
C ILE A 290 -9.66 3.76 -8.39
N ALA A 291 -8.65 3.15 -9.00
CA ALA A 291 -8.85 1.94 -9.79
C ALA A 291 -9.36 0.77 -8.92
N GLY A 292 -8.81 0.60 -7.73
CA GLY A 292 -9.28 -0.39 -6.76
C GLY A 292 -10.75 -0.23 -6.40
N ALA A 293 -11.24 1.00 -6.23
CA ALA A 293 -12.65 1.28 -5.99
C ALA A 293 -13.53 0.92 -7.20
N TYR A 294 -13.08 1.21 -8.42
CA TYR A 294 -13.79 0.77 -9.63
C TYR A 294 -13.85 -0.77 -9.72
N VAL A 295 -12.77 -1.46 -9.36
CA VAL A 295 -12.78 -2.94 -9.29
C VAL A 295 -13.81 -3.44 -8.28
N SER A 296 -13.90 -2.82 -7.10
CA SER A 296 -14.89 -3.19 -6.08
C SER A 296 -16.33 -2.95 -6.55
N ILE A 297 -16.58 -1.85 -7.24
CA ILE A 297 -17.89 -1.57 -7.87
C ILE A 297 -18.20 -2.59 -8.97
N GLY A 298 -17.24 -2.89 -9.84
CA GLY A 298 -17.38 -3.90 -10.89
C GLY A 298 -17.65 -5.29 -10.32
N LYS A 299 -16.97 -5.66 -9.23
CA LYS A 299 -17.23 -6.91 -8.51
C LYS A 299 -18.66 -6.97 -7.95
N TYR A 300 -19.15 -5.89 -7.35
CA TYR A 300 -20.54 -5.81 -6.91
C TYR A 300 -21.52 -6.05 -8.08
N MET A 301 -21.28 -5.38 -9.22
CA MET A 301 -22.11 -5.55 -10.42
C MET A 301 -22.10 -7.01 -10.90
N ASN A 302 -20.93 -7.65 -10.95
CA ASN A 302 -20.79 -9.06 -11.33
C ASN A 302 -21.57 -10.00 -10.40
N GLU A 303 -21.45 -9.83 -9.08
CA GLU A 303 -22.16 -10.63 -8.08
C GLU A 303 -23.69 -10.50 -8.17
N HIS A 304 -24.18 -9.40 -8.75
CA HIS A 304 -25.59 -9.13 -8.95
C HIS A 304 -26.09 -9.32 -10.40
N GLY A 305 -25.28 -9.97 -11.25
CA GLY A 305 -25.63 -10.27 -12.65
C GLY A 305 -25.67 -9.07 -13.58
N ARG A 306 -25.13 -7.90 -13.17
CA ARG A 306 -25.09 -6.66 -13.94
C ARG A 306 -23.80 -6.58 -14.76
N TYR A 307 -23.57 -7.57 -15.61
CA TYR A 307 -22.28 -7.79 -16.28
C TYR A 307 -21.89 -6.68 -17.25
N THR A 308 -22.83 -6.10 -17.99
CA THR A 308 -22.55 -4.98 -18.91
C THR A 308 -22.08 -3.75 -18.15
N GLU A 309 -22.75 -3.40 -17.05
CA GLU A 309 -22.34 -2.29 -16.19
C GLU A 309 -20.99 -2.56 -15.51
N ALA A 310 -20.71 -3.83 -15.19
CA ALA A 310 -19.40 -4.24 -14.67
C ALA A 310 -18.29 -3.96 -15.71
N LEU A 311 -18.49 -4.31 -16.99
CA LEU A 311 -17.52 -4.00 -18.04
C LEU A 311 -17.25 -2.52 -18.18
N ASP A 312 -18.29 -1.67 -18.17
CA ASP A 312 -18.12 -0.21 -18.23
C ASP A 312 -17.33 0.35 -17.05
N THR A 313 -17.57 -0.21 -15.86
CA THR A 313 -16.87 0.19 -14.64
C THR A 313 -15.42 -0.27 -14.63
N LEU A 314 -15.16 -1.50 -15.06
CA LEU A 314 -13.81 -2.07 -15.13
C LEU A 314 -12.96 -1.41 -16.24
N ALA A 315 -13.58 -0.92 -17.32
CA ALA A 315 -12.89 -0.09 -18.30
C ALA A 315 -12.32 1.18 -17.68
N LYS A 316 -13.05 1.82 -16.74
CA LYS A 316 -12.54 2.98 -15.99
C LYS A 316 -11.37 2.62 -15.07
N ALA A 317 -11.35 1.42 -14.49
CA ALA A 317 -10.21 0.93 -13.73
C ALA A 317 -8.97 0.76 -14.65
N LEU A 318 -9.15 0.19 -15.85
CA LEU A 318 -8.07 0.05 -16.83
C LEU A 318 -7.58 1.41 -17.34
N ASP A 319 -8.46 2.40 -17.50
CA ASP A 319 -8.07 3.77 -17.84
C ASP A 319 -7.13 4.38 -16.80
N CYS A 320 -7.31 4.09 -15.50
CA CYS A 320 -6.39 4.53 -14.47
C CYS A 320 -4.98 3.93 -14.66
N VAL A 321 -4.89 2.65 -15.03
CA VAL A 321 -3.60 1.99 -15.36
C VAL A 321 -2.97 2.65 -16.58
N ASN A 322 -3.75 2.90 -17.63
CA ASN A 322 -3.28 3.56 -18.84
C ASN A 322 -2.79 4.99 -18.57
N GLN A 323 -3.48 5.75 -17.72
CA GLN A 323 -3.05 7.09 -17.30
C GLN A 323 -1.69 7.04 -16.60
N HIS A 324 -1.49 6.10 -15.69
CA HIS A 324 -0.20 5.92 -15.01
C HIS A 324 0.92 5.60 -16.00
N HIS A 325 0.71 4.65 -16.90
CA HIS A 325 1.70 4.26 -17.90
C HIS A 325 2.00 5.39 -18.89
N MET A 326 1.01 6.14 -19.32
CA MET A 326 1.21 7.32 -20.17
C MET A 326 2.01 8.41 -19.46
N LEU A 327 1.78 8.60 -18.17
CA LEU A 327 2.48 9.63 -17.38
C LEU A 327 3.97 9.31 -17.22
N TYR A 328 4.31 8.07 -16.89
CA TYR A 328 5.69 7.70 -16.53
C TYR A 328 6.46 7.01 -17.66
N TYR A 329 5.79 6.30 -18.55
CA TYR A 329 6.41 5.49 -19.62
C TYR A 329 6.04 5.93 -21.03
N HIS A 330 5.16 6.93 -21.17
CA HIS A 330 4.73 7.53 -22.44
C HIS A 330 4.03 6.57 -23.42
N HIS A 331 3.50 5.46 -22.92
CA HIS A 331 2.65 4.54 -23.70
C HIS A 331 1.57 3.92 -22.83
N ALA A 332 0.45 3.51 -23.44
CA ALA A 332 -0.68 2.95 -22.71
C ALA A 332 -0.42 1.49 -22.29
N ALA A 333 -0.92 1.11 -21.12
CA ALA A 333 -0.79 -0.24 -20.59
C ALA A 333 -1.53 -1.29 -21.43
N ASP A 334 -2.63 -0.93 -22.10
CA ASP A 334 -3.40 -1.83 -22.94
C ASP A 334 -2.62 -2.33 -24.17
N THR A 335 -1.57 -1.61 -24.58
CA THR A 335 -0.65 -2.07 -25.62
C THR A 335 0.40 -3.04 -25.09
N LEU A 336 0.65 -3.03 -23.79
CA LEU A 336 1.67 -3.83 -23.11
C LEU A 336 1.10 -5.12 -22.51
N ASP A 337 -0.14 -5.11 -22.06
CA ASP A 337 -0.77 -6.23 -21.38
C ASP A 337 -1.46 -7.22 -22.33
N LYS A 338 -1.27 -7.08 -23.66
CA LYS A 338 -1.72 -8.05 -24.63
C LYS A 338 -0.95 -9.35 -24.51
N LEU A 339 -1.68 -10.47 -24.61
CA LEU A 339 -1.03 -11.77 -24.69
C LEU A 339 -0.19 -11.86 -25.97
N HIS A 340 1.06 -12.22 -25.80
CA HIS A 340 1.96 -12.51 -26.89
C HIS A 340 2.25 -14.01 -26.96
N VAL A 341 2.42 -14.52 -28.16
CA VAL A 341 2.86 -15.89 -28.38
C VAL A 341 4.38 -15.90 -28.43
N PHE A 342 4.98 -16.61 -27.52
CA PHE A 342 6.42 -16.82 -27.44
C PHE A 342 6.73 -18.24 -27.93
N VAL A 343 7.82 -18.39 -28.65
CA VAL A 343 8.33 -19.69 -29.09
C VAL A 343 9.73 -19.86 -28.52
N GLU A 344 9.90 -20.85 -27.68
CA GLU A 344 11.18 -21.21 -27.10
C GLU A 344 11.46 -22.69 -27.45
N GLY A 345 12.39 -22.94 -28.40
CA GLY A 345 12.59 -24.26 -28.98
C GLY A 345 11.32 -24.73 -29.69
N ASP A 346 10.81 -25.90 -29.29
CA ASP A 346 9.56 -26.48 -29.82
C ASP A 346 8.32 -26.13 -28.99
N THR A 347 8.49 -25.33 -27.93
CA THR A 347 7.41 -24.96 -27.02
C THR A 347 6.87 -23.59 -27.35
N THR A 348 5.55 -23.50 -27.52
CA THR A 348 4.81 -22.26 -27.70
C THR A 348 4.03 -21.94 -26.44
N TYR A 349 4.21 -20.75 -25.89
CA TYR A 349 3.47 -20.27 -24.74
C TYR A 349 3.03 -18.83 -24.93
N THR A 350 2.02 -18.41 -24.17
CA THR A 350 1.53 -17.02 -24.15
C THR A 350 1.93 -16.37 -22.83
N GLY A 351 2.28 -15.10 -22.88
CA GLY A 351 2.66 -14.34 -21.71
C GLY A 351 2.31 -12.86 -21.84
N VAL A 352 2.52 -12.11 -20.77
CA VAL A 352 2.26 -10.68 -20.67
C VAL A 352 3.59 -9.93 -20.78
N PRO A 353 3.93 -9.35 -21.95
CA PRO A 353 5.29 -8.86 -22.20
C PRO A 353 5.70 -7.65 -21.34
N TRP A 354 4.76 -6.84 -20.88
CA TRP A 354 5.07 -5.66 -20.06
C TRP A 354 5.66 -6.00 -18.68
N ILE A 355 5.39 -7.19 -18.14
CA ILE A 355 6.01 -7.68 -16.91
C ILE A 355 7.52 -7.91 -17.10
N MET A 356 7.93 -8.23 -18.34
CA MET A 356 9.30 -8.59 -18.70
C MET A 356 10.13 -7.41 -19.22
N GLN A 357 9.57 -6.19 -19.24
CA GLN A 357 10.29 -5.00 -19.72
C GLN A 357 11.04 -4.34 -18.58
N GLU A 358 12.36 -4.25 -18.69
CA GLU A 358 13.25 -3.68 -17.66
C GLU A 358 12.91 -2.23 -17.30
N ASP A 359 12.38 -1.46 -18.24
CA ASP A 359 12.13 -0.02 -18.06
C ASP A 359 10.71 0.30 -17.56
N VAL A 360 9.84 -0.70 -17.41
CA VAL A 360 8.44 -0.48 -16.99
C VAL A 360 8.19 -1.05 -15.61
N ARG A 361 8.04 -0.17 -14.63
CA ARG A 361 7.64 -0.52 -13.27
C ARG A 361 6.14 -0.32 -13.10
N THR A 362 5.42 -1.39 -13.16
CA THR A 362 3.98 -1.40 -12.92
C THR A 362 3.66 -2.18 -11.64
N VAL A 363 2.38 -2.16 -11.26
CA VAL A 363 1.85 -2.94 -10.14
C VAL A 363 1.14 -4.17 -10.70
N PRO A 364 1.75 -5.36 -10.68
CA PRO A 364 1.13 -6.56 -11.27
C PRO A 364 -0.24 -6.87 -10.69
N GLU A 365 -0.40 -6.74 -9.37
CA GLU A 365 -1.66 -6.98 -8.69
C GLU A 365 -2.80 -6.11 -9.21
N TRP A 366 -2.53 -4.86 -9.54
CA TRP A 366 -3.51 -3.91 -10.06
C TRP A 366 -4.20 -4.45 -11.30
N ILE A 367 -3.41 -4.87 -12.27
CA ILE A 367 -3.91 -5.42 -13.53
C ILE A 367 -4.56 -6.78 -13.31
N SER A 368 -3.98 -7.63 -12.46
CA SER A 368 -4.55 -8.96 -12.17
C SER A 368 -5.98 -8.88 -11.64
N ARG A 369 -6.25 -7.98 -10.72
CA ARG A 369 -7.61 -7.79 -10.16
C ARG A 369 -8.61 -7.29 -11.21
N ILE A 370 -8.19 -6.38 -12.09
CA ILE A 370 -9.04 -5.90 -13.20
C ILE A 370 -9.35 -7.06 -14.14
N ARG A 371 -8.33 -7.82 -14.55
CA ARG A 371 -8.47 -8.93 -15.52
C ARG A 371 -9.30 -10.09 -14.94
N GLU A 372 -9.18 -10.39 -13.67
CA GLU A 372 -10.04 -11.35 -12.97
C GLU A 372 -11.52 -10.96 -13.11
N GLN A 373 -11.87 -9.72 -12.80
CA GLN A 373 -13.26 -9.26 -12.84
C GLN A 373 -13.79 -9.12 -14.27
N LEU A 374 -12.96 -8.72 -15.23
CA LEU A 374 -13.32 -8.73 -16.66
C LEU A 374 -13.66 -10.15 -17.13
N SER A 375 -12.87 -11.15 -16.73
CA SER A 375 -13.15 -12.56 -17.04
C SER A 375 -14.53 -12.99 -16.51
N VAL A 376 -14.88 -12.61 -15.30
CA VAL A 376 -16.21 -12.91 -14.69
C VAL A 376 -17.34 -12.24 -15.48
N SER A 377 -17.19 -10.96 -15.84
CA SER A 377 -18.18 -10.20 -16.61
C SER A 377 -18.44 -10.85 -17.98
N TYR A 378 -17.38 -11.18 -18.71
CA TYR A 378 -17.50 -11.82 -20.02
C TYR A 378 -18.09 -13.23 -19.94
N ALA A 379 -17.76 -14.02 -18.91
CA ALA A 379 -18.36 -15.31 -18.66
C ALA A 379 -19.88 -15.19 -18.43
N GLY A 380 -20.29 -14.21 -17.64
CA GLY A 380 -21.71 -13.93 -17.37
C GLY A 380 -22.50 -13.53 -18.63
N LEU A 381 -21.85 -12.91 -19.60
CA LEU A 381 -22.42 -12.56 -20.91
C LEU A 381 -22.32 -13.69 -21.95
N GLY A 382 -21.78 -14.85 -21.60
CA GLY A 382 -21.57 -15.98 -22.50
C GLY A 382 -20.44 -15.77 -23.52
N MET A 383 -19.59 -14.77 -23.34
CA MET A 383 -18.47 -14.43 -24.23
C MET A 383 -17.22 -15.22 -23.82
N LYS A 384 -17.21 -16.51 -24.10
CA LYS A 384 -16.20 -17.44 -23.61
C LYS A 384 -14.76 -17.04 -24.00
N TYR A 385 -14.55 -16.69 -25.26
CA TYR A 385 -13.20 -16.32 -25.73
C TYR A 385 -12.63 -15.12 -24.96
N ALA A 386 -13.41 -14.06 -24.79
CA ALA A 386 -13.00 -12.87 -24.04
C ALA A 386 -12.79 -13.19 -22.55
N SER A 387 -13.62 -14.06 -21.97
CA SER A 387 -13.45 -14.52 -20.60
C SER A 387 -12.14 -15.28 -20.42
N ASP A 388 -11.86 -16.27 -21.28
CA ASP A 388 -10.64 -17.08 -21.22
C ASP A 388 -9.39 -16.22 -21.46
N TYR A 389 -9.44 -15.25 -22.38
CA TYR A 389 -8.35 -14.30 -22.64
C TYR A 389 -7.97 -13.52 -21.37
N ASN A 390 -8.96 -12.91 -20.70
CA ASN A 390 -8.71 -12.14 -19.49
C ASN A 390 -8.25 -13.03 -18.31
N ARG A 391 -8.82 -14.24 -18.21
CA ARG A 391 -8.43 -15.22 -17.19
C ARG A 391 -6.97 -15.66 -17.37
N ASN A 392 -6.52 -15.89 -18.59
CA ASN A 392 -5.14 -16.29 -18.85
C ASN A 392 -4.16 -15.18 -18.46
N ILE A 393 -4.46 -13.90 -18.76
CA ILE A 393 -3.65 -12.76 -18.31
C ILE A 393 -3.58 -12.73 -16.78
N TYR A 394 -4.72 -12.89 -16.11
CA TYR A 394 -4.77 -12.95 -14.65
C TYR A 394 -3.87 -14.07 -14.08
N LEU A 395 -3.96 -15.27 -14.63
CA LEU A 395 -3.17 -16.42 -14.17
C LEU A 395 -1.67 -16.24 -14.45
N ASP A 396 -1.30 -15.69 -15.60
CA ASP A 396 0.09 -15.41 -15.96
C ASP A 396 0.71 -14.39 -14.99
N ILE A 397 -0.02 -13.34 -14.61
CA ILE A 397 0.43 -12.37 -13.61
C ILE A 397 0.62 -13.03 -12.25
N LEU A 398 -0.31 -13.87 -11.82
CA LEU A 398 -0.19 -14.59 -10.55
C LEU A 398 1.03 -15.52 -10.52
N ASN A 399 1.28 -16.23 -11.62
CA ASN A 399 2.43 -17.10 -11.73
C ASN A 399 3.73 -16.30 -11.65
N TYR A 400 3.82 -15.20 -12.40
CA TYR A 400 4.98 -14.30 -12.38
C TYR A 400 5.27 -13.77 -10.97
N THR A 401 4.27 -13.25 -10.28
CA THR A 401 4.43 -12.67 -8.93
C THR A 401 4.82 -13.68 -7.85
N ARG A 402 4.70 -14.99 -8.13
CA ARG A 402 5.00 -16.09 -7.20
C ARG A 402 6.25 -16.90 -7.57
N GLN A 403 6.84 -16.67 -8.75
CA GLN A 403 7.95 -17.50 -9.26
C GLN A 403 9.18 -17.52 -8.37
N ASP A 404 9.47 -16.47 -7.62
CA ASP A 404 10.65 -16.39 -6.77
C ASP A 404 10.57 -17.20 -5.46
N LYS A 405 9.49 -17.97 -5.25
CA LYS A 405 9.39 -18.90 -4.11
C LYS A 405 10.36 -20.06 -4.18
N GLU A 406 10.81 -20.44 -5.37
CA GLU A 406 11.66 -21.60 -5.59
C GLU A 406 13.17 -21.29 -5.50
N LEU A 407 13.54 -20.02 -5.31
CA LEU A 407 14.92 -19.57 -5.21
C LEU A 407 15.42 -19.44 -3.74
N GLU A 408 14.60 -19.81 -2.77
CA GLU A 408 14.95 -19.97 -1.36
C GLU A 408 15.26 -21.44 -1.03
#